data_df24d2fff6f039e4975bc0315e87496b
#
_entry.id   df24d2fff6f039e4975bc0315e87496b
#
_cell.length_a   1.000
_cell.length_b   1.000
_cell.length_c   1.000
_cell.angle_alpha   90.00
_cell.angle_beta   90.00
_cell.angle_gamma   90.00
#
_symmetry.space_group_name_H-M   'P 1'
#
loop_
_entity.id
_entity.type
_entity.pdbx_description
1 polymer ?
#
loop_
_entity_poly.entity_id
_entity_poly.type
_entity_poly.pdbx_seq_one_letter_code
_entity_poly.pdbx_strand_id
1 'polypeptide(L)'
;MSKYRQSRINDAVAAEAAVIIRDIKDPRLDGVMITVTGAEVTPDLKYAKIFYSAMGVTNEKELSLGLRSAASFVRSRLARSLNLRQTPEITFVYDQSVERGAHISDLIRSVSEELDANEPEDGDE
;
A
#
# COMPACT_ATOMS: atom_id res chain seq x y z
N MET A 1 23.50 -5.57 6.24
CA MET A 1 22.76 -4.41 6.73
C MET A 1 21.87 -4.81 7.88
N SER A 2 21.77 -3.97 8.89
CA SER A 2 20.97 -4.31 10.04
C SER A 2 19.47 -4.23 9.71
N LYS A 3 18.68 -5.02 10.42
CA LYS A 3 17.26 -5.04 10.27
C LYS A 3 16.64 -3.65 10.52
N TYR A 4 17.19 -2.93 11.48
CA TYR A 4 16.71 -1.61 11.81
C TYR A 4 16.92 -0.62 10.66
N ARG A 5 18.09 -0.65 10.03
CA ARG A 5 18.39 0.23 8.91
C ARG A 5 17.49 -0.09 7.72
N GLN A 6 17.25 -1.38 7.47
CA GLN A 6 16.38 -1.81 6.38
C GLN A 6 14.95 -1.32 6.61
N SER A 7 14.48 -1.39 7.84
CA SER A 7 13.15 -0.91 8.19
C SER A 7 13.02 0.60 7.97
N ARG A 8 14.06 1.35 8.32
CA ARG A 8 14.04 2.81 8.13
C ARG A 8 14.01 3.19 6.65
N ILE A 9 14.73 2.47 5.81
CA ILE A 9 14.72 2.72 4.38
C ILE A 9 13.34 2.41 3.81
N ASN A 10 12.75 1.29 4.22
CA ASN A 10 11.42 0.90 3.78
C ASN A 10 10.40 1.97 4.14
N ASP A 11 10.46 2.47 5.36
CA ASP A 11 9.53 3.49 5.83
C ASP A 11 9.72 4.81 5.09
N ALA A 12 10.97 5.19 4.84
CA ALA A 12 11.27 6.43 4.12
C ALA A 12 10.76 6.36 2.69
N VAL A 13 10.94 5.24 2.02
CA VAL A 13 10.47 5.06 0.65
C VAL A 13 8.93 5.08 0.62
N ALA A 14 8.29 4.41 1.58
CA ALA A 14 6.83 4.38 1.63
C ALA A 14 6.25 5.77 1.85
N ALA A 15 6.83 6.52 2.78
CA ALA A 15 6.34 7.86 3.10
C ALA A 15 6.49 8.80 1.91
N GLU A 16 7.62 8.73 1.24
CA GLU A 16 7.87 9.59 0.09
C GLU A 16 6.99 9.19 -1.10
N ALA A 17 6.81 7.90 -1.32
CA ALA A 17 5.95 7.40 -2.38
C ALA A 17 4.51 7.85 -2.17
N ALA A 18 4.05 7.90 -0.92
CA ALA A 18 2.71 8.35 -0.60
C ALA A 18 2.48 9.80 -1.03
N VAL A 19 3.51 10.63 -0.92
CA VAL A 19 3.43 12.01 -1.37
C VAL A 19 3.48 12.08 -2.90
N ILE A 20 4.40 11.35 -3.49
CA ILE A 20 4.62 11.39 -4.95
C ILE A 20 3.39 10.91 -5.72
N ILE A 21 2.72 9.91 -5.20
CA ILE A 21 1.60 9.30 -5.90
C ILE A 21 0.46 10.28 -6.14
N ARG A 22 0.36 11.30 -5.31
CA ARG A 22 -0.66 12.34 -5.46
C ARG A 22 -0.40 13.22 -6.67
N ASP A 23 0.84 13.25 -7.16
CA ASP A 23 1.22 14.08 -8.28
C ASP A 23 1.15 13.34 -9.62
N ILE A 24 0.81 12.07 -9.59
CA ILE A 24 0.71 11.29 -10.82
C ILE A 24 -0.52 11.72 -11.61
N LYS A 25 -0.30 12.09 -12.86
CA LYS A 25 -1.39 12.51 -13.74
C LYS A 25 -1.51 11.52 -14.89
N ASP A 26 -2.39 10.56 -14.71
CA ASP A 26 -2.64 9.54 -15.73
C ASP A 26 -4.15 9.30 -15.74
N PRO A 27 -4.80 9.47 -16.90
CA PRO A 27 -6.26 9.29 -16.97
C PRO A 27 -6.72 7.93 -16.50
N ARG A 28 -5.88 6.90 -16.58
CA ARG A 28 -6.24 5.58 -16.11
C ARG A 28 -6.40 5.51 -14.60
N LEU A 29 -5.87 6.50 -13.89
CA LEU A 29 -5.95 6.57 -12.43
C LEU A 29 -6.99 7.59 -11.95
N ASP A 30 -7.68 8.24 -12.87
CA ASP A 30 -8.68 9.24 -12.49
C ASP A 30 -9.82 8.60 -11.71
N GLY A 31 -10.20 9.23 -10.63
CA GLY A 31 -11.28 8.73 -9.79
C GLY A 31 -10.88 7.61 -8.84
N VAL A 32 -9.63 7.17 -8.90
CA VAL A 32 -9.14 6.11 -8.02
C VAL A 32 -8.36 6.74 -6.88
N MET A 33 -8.71 6.39 -5.64
CA MET A 33 -7.94 6.84 -4.48
C MET A 33 -6.94 5.77 -4.14
N ILE A 34 -5.67 6.07 -4.31
CA ILE A 34 -4.59 5.14 -4.05
C ILE A 34 -3.89 5.51 -2.75
N THR A 35 -3.74 4.52 -1.87
CA THR A 35 -3.06 4.72 -0.59
C THR A 35 -1.84 3.80 -0.54
N VAL A 36 -0.68 4.37 -0.26
CA VAL A 36 0.53 3.57 -0.07
C VAL A 36 0.48 3.00 1.34
N THR A 37 0.58 1.68 1.45
CA THR A 37 0.50 0.99 2.74
C THR A 37 1.87 0.56 3.26
N GLY A 38 2.87 0.53 2.41
CA GLY A 38 4.21 0.17 2.84
C GLY A 38 5.16 0.04 1.67
N ALA A 39 6.39 -0.29 1.96
CA ALA A 39 7.38 -0.54 0.93
C ALA A 39 8.39 -1.56 1.42
N GLU A 40 8.99 -2.26 0.48
CA GLU A 40 10.01 -3.25 0.78
C GLU A 40 11.13 -3.08 -0.23
N VAL A 41 12.27 -2.62 0.24
CA VAL A 41 13.43 -2.35 -0.59
C VAL A 41 14.44 -3.45 -0.37
N THR A 42 15.04 -3.95 -1.44
CA THR A 42 16.05 -5.00 -1.30
C THR A 42 17.30 -4.42 -0.62
N PRO A 43 18.06 -5.24 0.11
CA PRO A 43 19.25 -4.74 0.81
C PRO A 43 20.28 -4.09 -0.09
N ASP A 44 20.36 -4.50 -1.35
CA ASP A 44 21.29 -3.91 -2.31
C ASP A 44 20.73 -2.63 -2.95
N LEU A 45 19.52 -2.23 -2.59
CA LEU A 45 18.82 -1.05 -3.08
C LEU A 45 18.54 -1.08 -4.58
N LYS A 46 18.48 -2.25 -5.17
CA LYS A 46 18.21 -2.36 -6.60
C LYS A 46 16.74 -2.39 -6.93
N TYR A 47 15.93 -2.94 -6.03
CA TYR A 47 14.50 -3.09 -6.28
C TYR A 47 13.69 -2.66 -5.07
N ALA A 48 12.52 -2.10 -5.32
CA ALA A 48 11.58 -1.72 -4.27
C ALA A 48 10.17 -2.09 -4.69
N LYS A 49 9.45 -2.73 -3.79
CA LYS A 49 8.02 -2.97 -3.96
C LYS A 49 7.30 -1.92 -3.15
N ILE A 50 6.35 -1.24 -3.77
CA ILE A 50 5.51 -0.27 -3.07
C ILE A 50 4.13 -0.89 -2.97
N PHE A 51 3.70 -1.16 -1.75
CA PHE A 51 2.40 -1.77 -1.50
C PHE A 51 1.33 -0.70 -1.43
N TYR A 52 0.20 -0.96 -2.05
CA TYR A 52 -0.88 0.02 -2.11
C TYR A 52 -2.24 -0.63 -1.97
N SER A 53 -3.22 0.15 -1.51
CA SER A 53 -4.61 -0.20 -1.61
C SER A 53 -5.27 0.86 -2.48
N ALA A 54 -6.42 0.54 -3.07
CA ALA A 54 -7.10 1.47 -3.96
C ALA A 54 -8.61 1.39 -3.79
N MET A 55 -9.27 2.53 -3.85
CA MET A 55 -10.71 2.62 -3.77
C MET A 55 -11.21 3.33 -5.01
N GLY A 56 -12.42 2.98 -5.45
CA GLY A 56 -13.01 3.59 -6.64
C GLY A 56 -12.54 2.97 -7.93
N VAL A 57 -12.00 1.75 -7.86
CA VAL A 57 -11.49 1.07 -9.04
C VAL A 57 -12.63 0.51 -9.85
N THR A 58 -12.74 0.93 -11.11
CA THR A 58 -13.74 0.40 -12.02
C THR A 58 -13.13 -0.55 -13.03
N ASN A 59 -11.81 -0.49 -13.20
CA ASN A 59 -11.10 -1.36 -14.12
C ASN A 59 -9.71 -1.64 -13.57
N GLU A 60 -9.53 -2.86 -13.07
CA GLU A 60 -8.26 -3.26 -12.46
C GLU A 60 -7.10 -3.29 -13.44
N LYS A 61 -7.37 -3.62 -14.68
CA LYS A 61 -6.34 -3.66 -15.69
C LYS A 61 -5.82 -2.25 -15.99
N GLU A 62 -6.71 -1.27 -16.07
CA GLU A 62 -6.34 0.12 -16.28
C GLU A 62 -5.54 0.65 -15.12
N LEU A 63 -5.94 0.32 -13.91
CA LEU A 63 -5.22 0.71 -12.71
C LEU A 63 -3.79 0.17 -12.74
N SER A 64 -3.64 -1.11 -13.06
CA SER A 64 -2.35 -1.77 -13.12
C SER A 64 -1.45 -1.14 -14.17
N LEU A 65 -2.00 -0.85 -15.35
CA LEU A 65 -1.24 -0.23 -16.42
C LEU A 65 -0.83 1.20 -16.06
N GLY A 66 -1.73 1.93 -15.41
CA GLY A 66 -1.42 3.29 -14.98
C GLY A 66 -0.30 3.33 -13.97
N LEU A 67 -0.33 2.43 -12.98
CA LEU A 67 0.72 2.37 -11.98
C LEU A 67 2.05 1.91 -12.57
N ARG A 68 2.00 0.94 -13.49
CA ARG A 68 3.21 0.49 -14.15
C ARG A 68 3.86 1.65 -14.95
N SER A 69 3.03 2.41 -15.62
CA SER A 69 3.50 3.55 -16.37
C SER A 69 4.08 4.63 -15.46
N ALA A 70 3.53 4.76 -14.25
CA ALA A 70 3.97 5.76 -13.30
C ALA A 70 5.26 5.39 -12.57
N ALA A 71 5.69 4.14 -12.66
CA ALA A 71 6.86 3.66 -11.90
C ALA A 71 8.12 4.47 -12.15
N SER A 72 8.38 4.85 -13.39
CA SER A 72 9.58 5.63 -13.68
C SER A 72 9.48 7.06 -13.16
N PHE A 73 8.28 7.63 -13.13
CA PHE A 73 8.06 8.95 -12.53
C PHE A 73 8.35 8.89 -11.03
N VAL A 74 7.84 7.86 -10.37
CA VAL A 74 8.04 7.67 -8.92
C VAL A 74 9.53 7.48 -8.64
N ARG A 75 10.20 6.67 -9.45
CA ARG A 75 11.63 6.43 -9.28
C ARG A 75 12.43 7.73 -9.40
N SER A 76 12.10 8.53 -10.40
CA SER A 76 12.76 9.78 -10.65
C SER A 76 12.59 10.76 -9.49
N ARG A 77 11.37 10.81 -8.92
CA ARG A 77 11.08 11.69 -7.79
C ARG A 77 11.76 11.20 -6.53
N LEU A 78 11.81 9.88 -6.32
CA LEU A 78 12.51 9.31 -5.18
C LEU A 78 13.99 9.61 -5.24
N ALA A 79 14.57 9.59 -6.43
CA ALA A 79 15.99 9.92 -6.61
C ALA A 79 16.32 11.33 -6.15
N ARG A 80 15.37 12.24 -6.32
CA ARG A 80 15.58 13.64 -5.90
C ARG A 80 15.25 13.87 -4.45
N SER A 81 14.27 13.13 -3.92
CA SER A 81 13.79 13.36 -2.55
C SER A 81 14.60 12.65 -1.50
N LEU A 82 15.08 11.45 -1.81
CA LEU A 82 15.82 10.64 -0.85
C LEU A 82 17.27 10.51 -1.29
N ASN A 83 18.17 10.65 -0.35
CA ASN A 83 19.60 10.58 -0.65
C ASN A 83 20.06 9.13 -0.53
N LEU A 84 19.56 8.28 -1.41
CA LEU A 84 19.92 6.89 -1.42
C LEU A 84 21.15 6.65 -2.27
N ARG A 85 21.97 5.68 -1.88
CA ARG A 85 23.16 5.36 -2.64
C ARG A 85 22.82 4.92 -4.05
N GLN A 86 21.69 4.27 -4.20
CA GLN A 86 21.19 3.82 -5.50
C GLN A 86 19.68 3.93 -5.48
N THR A 87 19.09 4.41 -6.55
CA THR A 87 17.63 4.53 -6.63
C THR A 87 17.06 3.22 -7.14
N PRO A 88 16.19 2.57 -6.37
CA PRO A 88 15.68 1.26 -6.76
C PRO A 88 14.68 1.33 -7.90
N GLU A 89 14.56 0.23 -8.61
CA GLU A 89 13.54 0.06 -9.62
C GLU A 89 12.23 -0.21 -8.89
N ILE A 90 11.17 0.46 -9.30
CA ILE A 90 9.89 0.47 -8.57
C ILE A 90 8.89 -0.51 -9.17
N THR A 91 8.24 -1.29 -8.31
CA THR A 91 7.11 -2.14 -8.69
C THR A 91 5.99 -1.89 -7.71
N PHE A 92 4.79 -1.62 -8.21
CA PHE A 92 3.63 -1.45 -7.36
C PHE A 92 2.95 -2.80 -7.15
N VAL A 93 2.65 -3.12 -5.90
CA VAL A 93 2.03 -4.39 -5.54
C VAL A 93 0.78 -4.12 -4.70
N TYR A 94 -0.34 -4.69 -5.10
CA TYR A 94 -1.58 -4.52 -4.35
C TYR A 94 -1.45 -5.19 -2.99
N ASP A 95 -1.78 -4.46 -1.94
CA ASP A 95 -1.65 -4.96 -0.58
C ASP A 95 -2.92 -5.70 -0.17
N GLN A 96 -2.89 -7.01 -0.30
CA GLN A 96 -4.02 -7.85 0.05
C GLN A 96 -4.29 -7.89 1.54
N SER A 97 -3.32 -7.51 2.36
CA SER A 97 -3.49 -7.55 3.80
C SER A 97 -4.57 -6.56 4.28
N VAL A 98 -4.71 -5.42 3.59
CA VAL A 98 -5.74 -4.45 3.93
C VAL A 98 -7.13 -5.03 3.68
N GLU A 99 -7.32 -5.64 2.51
CA GLU A 99 -8.58 -6.26 2.16
C GLU A 99 -8.86 -7.45 3.06
N ARG A 100 -7.84 -8.25 3.33
CA ARG A 100 -7.95 -9.42 4.20
C ARG A 100 -8.30 -9.00 5.62
N GLY A 101 -7.67 -7.93 6.11
CA GLY A 101 -7.95 -7.39 7.44
C GLY A 101 -9.39 -6.90 7.57
N ALA A 102 -9.88 -6.21 6.55
CA ALA A 102 -11.25 -5.74 6.54
C ALA A 102 -12.24 -6.90 6.56
N HIS A 103 -11.95 -7.94 5.78
CA HIS A 103 -12.81 -9.14 5.72
C HIS A 103 -12.85 -9.85 7.07
N ILE A 104 -11.70 -9.99 7.72
CA ILE A 104 -11.63 -10.61 9.04
C ILE A 104 -12.40 -9.79 10.07
N SER A 105 -12.27 -8.48 10.00
CA SER A 105 -13.00 -7.58 10.90
C SER A 105 -14.50 -7.70 10.72
N ASP A 106 -14.95 -7.83 9.48
CA ASP A 106 -16.37 -8.00 9.20
C ASP A 106 -16.88 -9.35 9.73
N LEU A 107 -16.08 -10.40 9.61
CA LEU A 107 -16.43 -11.71 10.12
C LEU A 107 -16.54 -11.69 11.65
N ILE A 108 -15.59 -11.04 12.31
CA ILE A 108 -15.60 -10.91 13.75
C ILE A 108 -16.83 -10.15 14.22
N ARG A 109 -17.18 -9.08 13.52
CA ARG A 109 -18.35 -8.30 13.86
C ARG A 109 -19.62 -9.12 13.70
N SER A 110 -19.74 -9.91 12.63
CA SER A 110 -20.90 -10.77 12.40
C SER A 110 -21.05 -11.80 13.50
N VAL A 111 -19.95 -12.41 13.90
CA VAL A 111 -19.96 -13.41 14.96
C VAL A 111 -20.37 -12.77 16.28
N SER A 112 -19.83 -11.59 16.59
CA SER A 112 -20.18 -10.87 17.80
C SER A 112 -21.65 -10.52 17.85
N GLU A 113 -22.20 -10.06 16.74
CA GLU A 113 -23.61 -9.71 16.67
C GLU A 113 -24.49 -10.94 16.86
N GLU A 114 -24.08 -12.06 16.28
CA GLU A 114 -24.78 -13.31 16.44
C GLU A 114 -24.76 -13.79 17.89
N LEU A 115 -23.62 -13.69 18.53
CA LEU A 115 -23.49 -14.07 19.93
C LEU A 115 -24.32 -13.17 20.82
N ASP A 116 -24.33 -11.89 20.57
CA ASP A 116 -25.13 -10.95 21.35
C ASP A 116 -26.60 -11.23 21.20
N ALA A 117 -27.04 -11.62 20.01
CA ALA A 117 -28.44 -11.93 19.77
C ALA A 117 -28.88 -13.20 20.45
N ASN A 118 -28.00 -14.18 20.60
CA ASN A 118 -28.31 -15.46 21.17
C ASN A 118 -27.95 -15.62 22.64
N GLU A 119 -27.19 -14.73 23.20
CA GLU A 119 -26.73 -14.81 24.55
C GLU A 119 -27.73 -14.36 25.54
N PRO A 120 -27.76 -14.89 26.77
CA PRO A 120 -28.54 -14.30 27.83
C PRO A 120 -28.02 -12.94 28.11
N GLU A 121 -28.85 -12.11 28.69
CA GLU A 121 -28.50 -10.80 28.90
C GLU A 121 -27.31 -10.52 29.67
N ASP A 122 -26.93 -11.38 30.53
CA ASP A 122 -25.79 -11.09 31.34
C ASP A 122 -24.54 -11.44 30.63
N GLY A 123 -24.67 -11.97 29.52
CA GLY A 123 -23.53 -12.39 28.87
C GLY A 123 -22.59 -11.35 28.66
N ASP A 124 -22.04 -10.96 28.94
CA ASP A 124 -21.45 -10.06 28.78
C ASP A 124 -20.25 -10.02 28.60
N GLU A 125 -20.07 -10.12 28.50
CA GLU A 125 -19.16 -9.85 28.45
C GLU A 125 -18.42 -10.16 28.13
#